data_eb1f0953f95688d039a5976fa05d07d4
#
_entry.id   eb1f0953f95688d039a5976fa05d07d4
#
_cell.length_a   1.000
_cell.length_b   1.000
_cell.length_c   1.000
_cell.angle_alpha   90.00
_cell.angle_beta   90.00
_cell.angle_gamma   90.00
#
_symmetry.space_group_name_H-M   'P 1'
#
loop_
_entity.id
_entity.type
_entity.pdbx_description
1 polymer ?
#
loop_
_entity_poly.entity_id
_entity_poly.type
_entity_poly.pdbx_seq_one_letter_code
_entity_poly.pdbx_strand_id
1 'polypeptide(L)'
;GLGDVYKRQNNYKMRDWIFSRQRFWGEPIPMIYCETCGWQPVPEDELPLLLPDVAEYEPTDNGESPLAKITDWVNCKCPKCGGSAKRETDTMPNWAGSSWYFLRFMDAHNDSCFADFDAMKYWNRVDWYNGGMEHTARHLLYARFWVQFLYNIGLVPHKEMIWTRVSHGMVCLLYTSPSPRDRSLS
;
A
#
# COMPACT_ATOMS: atom_id res chain seq x y z
N GLY A 1 -36.00 5.93 39.60
CA GLY A 1 -34.71 5.29 39.58
C GLY A 1 -34.01 5.62 38.29
N LEU A 2 -33.00 6.46 38.33
CA LEU A 2 -32.15 6.83 37.22
C LEU A 2 -31.27 5.65 36.83
N GLY A 3 -31.77 4.76 36.02
CA GLY A 3 -30.97 3.77 35.34
C GLY A 3 -30.36 4.37 34.10
N ASP A 4 -29.38 5.25 34.25
CA ASP A 4 -28.56 5.70 33.12
C ASP A 4 -27.76 4.51 32.63
N VAL A 5 -28.26 3.96 31.54
CA VAL A 5 -27.56 2.99 30.73
C VAL A 5 -26.39 3.75 30.10
N TYR A 6 -25.25 3.76 30.77
CA TYR A 6 -24.00 4.16 30.12
C TYR A 6 -23.77 3.21 28.97
N LYS A 7 -24.11 3.66 27.76
CA LYS A 7 -23.72 2.95 26.54
C LYS A 7 -22.21 2.89 26.53
N ARG A 8 -21.67 1.71 26.76
CA ARG A 8 -20.24 1.45 26.68
C ARG A 8 -19.80 1.74 25.26
N GLN A 9 -19.19 2.89 25.06
CA GLN A 9 -18.69 3.30 23.76
C GLN A 9 -17.23 2.87 23.64
N ASN A 10 -16.91 2.10 22.60
CA ASN A 10 -15.54 1.77 22.28
C ASN A 10 -14.92 2.93 21.50
N ASN A 11 -14.00 3.64 22.10
CA ASN A 11 -13.23 4.67 21.45
C ASN A 11 -11.93 4.05 20.91
N TYR A 12 -11.75 4.10 19.60
CA TYR A 12 -10.51 3.69 18.95
C TYR A 12 -9.54 4.87 18.88
N LYS A 13 -8.31 4.69 19.38
CA LYS A 13 -7.24 5.70 19.31
C LYS A 13 -6.38 5.59 18.05
N MET A 14 -6.72 4.71 17.12
CA MET A 14 -6.02 4.60 15.84
C MET A 14 -6.39 5.79 14.95
N ARG A 15 -5.38 6.34 14.29
CA ARG A 15 -5.60 7.29 13.19
C ARG A 15 -6.05 6.53 11.96
N ASP A 16 -6.87 7.18 11.14
CA ASP A 16 -7.26 6.65 9.85
C ASP A 16 -6.02 6.41 8.98
N TRP A 17 -6.05 5.35 8.21
CA TRP A 17 -5.01 5.11 7.22
C TRP A 17 -5.20 6.06 6.04
N ILE A 18 -4.22 6.95 5.86
CA ILE A 18 -4.17 7.81 4.67
C ILE A 18 -3.62 6.95 3.53
N PHE A 19 -4.50 6.54 2.63
CA PHE A 19 -4.17 5.65 1.51
C PHE A 19 -3.69 6.40 0.26
N SER A 20 -3.78 7.72 0.22
CA SER A 20 -3.39 8.55 -0.91
C SER A 20 -2.30 9.55 -0.53
N ARG A 21 -1.43 9.86 -1.48
CA ARG A 21 -0.35 10.84 -1.34
C ARG A 21 -0.22 11.70 -2.58
N GLN A 22 -0.01 12.99 -2.39
CA GLN A 22 0.25 13.98 -3.43
C GLN A 22 1.73 13.93 -3.84
N ARG A 23 2.16 12.77 -4.36
CA ARG A 23 3.53 12.52 -4.80
C ARG A 23 3.52 11.84 -6.16
N PHE A 24 4.53 12.16 -7.00
CA PHE A 24 4.65 11.54 -8.30
C PHE A 24 4.96 10.04 -8.19
N TRP A 25 5.96 9.68 -7.39
CA TRP A 25 6.37 8.29 -7.22
C TRP A 25 5.47 7.52 -6.23
N GLY A 26 4.90 6.45 -6.74
CA GLY A 26 4.04 5.53 -6.02
C GLY A 26 3.17 4.75 -7.00
N GLU A 27 2.45 3.75 -6.52
CA GLU A 27 1.47 3.04 -7.33
C GLU A 27 0.28 3.97 -7.61
N PRO A 28 -0.09 4.23 -8.90
CA PRO A 28 -1.28 5.01 -9.21
C PRO A 28 -2.54 4.36 -8.66
N ILE A 29 -3.47 5.17 -8.20
CA ILE A 29 -4.78 4.68 -7.75
C ILE A 29 -5.66 4.47 -8.99
N PRO A 30 -6.12 3.24 -9.31
CA PRO A 30 -6.83 2.94 -10.55
C PRO A 30 -8.31 3.37 -10.48
N MET A 31 -8.54 4.66 -10.29
CA MET A 31 -9.86 5.25 -10.18
C MET A 31 -10.01 6.45 -11.12
N ILE A 32 -11.22 6.63 -11.62
CA ILE A 32 -11.63 7.69 -12.55
C ILE A 32 -12.83 8.42 -11.95
N TYR A 33 -12.78 9.74 -11.89
CA TYR A 33 -13.89 10.57 -11.47
C TYR A 33 -14.64 11.15 -12.67
N CYS A 34 -15.93 10.92 -12.69
CA CYS A 34 -16.87 11.47 -13.70
C CYS A 34 -17.91 12.31 -12.99
N GLU A 35 -18.16 13.52 -13.46
CA GLU A 35 -19.18 14.42 -12.90
C GLU A 35 -20.60 13.81 -12.85
N THR A 36 -20.92 12.97 -13.82
CA THR A 36 -22.25 12.33 -13.92
C THR A 36 -22.32 11.02 -13.12
N CYS A 37 -21.25 10.20 -13.15
CA CYS A 37 -21.27 8.82 -12.63
C CYS A 37 -20.56 8.68 -11.28
N GLY A 38 -19.85 9.72 -10.80
CA GLY A 38 -18.98 9.65 -9.64
C GLY A 38 -17.74 8.81 -9.90
N TRP A 39 -17.14 8.28 -8.85
CA TRP A 39 -15.95 7.43 -8.93
C TRP A 39 -16.23 6.11 -9.62
N GLN A 40 -15.41 5.77 -10.61
CA GLN A 40 -15.46 4.51 -11.35
C GLN A 40 -14.07 3.87 -11.34
N PRO A 41 -13.96 2.53 -11.27
CA PRO A 41 -12.66 1.86 -11.43
C PRO A 41 -12.16 1.99 -12.88
N VAL A 42 -10.85 2.01 -13.05
CA VAL A 42 -10.22 1.82 -14.38
C VAL A 42 -10.58 0.42 -14.89
N PRO A 43 -10.96 0.25 -16.17
CA PRO A 43 -11.24 -1.06 -16.75
C PRO A 43 -10.05 -2.03 -16.60
N GLU A 44 -10.35 -3.32 -16.43
CA GLU A 44 -9.32 -4.34 -16.21
C GLU A 44 -8.36 -4.48 -17.39
N ASP A 45 -8.83 -4.26 -18.61
CA ASP A 45 -8.03 -4.29 -19.83
C ASP A 45 -7.07 -3.10 -19.99
N GLU A 46 -7.27 -2.03 -19.20
CA GLU A 46 -6.33 -0.88 -19.10
C GLU A 46 -5.31 -1.05 -17.95
N LEU A 47 -5.34 -2.13 -17.21
CA LEU A 47 -4.38 -2.41 -16.14
C LEU A 47 -3.16 -3.17 -16.66
N PRO A 48 -1.96 -2.96 -16.10
CA PRO A 48 -1.65 -2.05 -14.99
C PRO A 48 -1.66 -0.58 -15.40
N LEU A 49 -2.23 0.28 -14.55
CA LEU A 49 -2.16 1.72 -14.74
C LEU A 49 -0.71 2.19 -14.45
N LEU A 50 -0.02 2.64 -15.48
CA LEU A 50 1.36 3.11 -15.36
C LEU A 50 1.44 4.62 -15.16
N LEU A 51 2.48 5.06 -14.46
CA LEU A 51 2.84 6.48 -14.41
C LEU A 51 3.26 6.96 -15.78
N PRO A 52 2.95 8.22 -16.17
CA PRO A 52 3.40 8.78 -17.41
C PRO A 52 4.93 8.97 -17.41
N ASP A 53 5.56 8.76 -18.57
CA ASP A 53 6.96 9.09 -18.75
C ASP A 53 7.12 10.59 -18.96
N VAL A 54 7.76 11.26 -18.01
CA VAL A 54 7.97 12.71 -18.02
C VAL A 54 9.44 13.03 -17.71
N ALA A 55 10.00 13.96 -18.46
CA ALA A 55 11.38 14.36 -18.27
C ALA A 55 11.62 15.10 -16.95
N GLU A 56 10.63 15.88 -16.51
CA GLU A 56 10.68 16.66 -15.29
C GLU A 56 9.32 16.70 -14.63
N TYR A 57 9.30 16.70 -13.28
CA TYR A 57 8.11 16.95 -12.49
C TYR A 57 8.48 17.83 -11.30
N GLU A 58 7.65 18.82 -11.02
CA GLU A 58 7.83 19.71 -9.89
C GLU A 58 6.63 19.58 -8.95
N PRO A 59 6.85 19.72 -7.63
CA PRO A 59 5.75 19.87 -6.68
C PRO A 59 4.82 21.00 -7.08
N THR A 60 3.57 20.92 -6.68
CA THR A 60 2.60 21.98 -6.90
C THR A 60 2.57 22.91 -5.70
N ASP A 61 2.42 24.20 -5.92
CA ASP A 61 2.34 25.19 -4.85
C ASP A 61 1.02 25.13 -4.06
N ASN A 62 -0.01 24.49 -4.66
CA ASN A 62 -1.35 24.36 -4.08
C ASN A 62 -1.57 23.05 -3.32
N GLY A 63 -0.53 22.20 -3.21
CA GLY A 63 -0.60 20.91 -2.51
C GLY A 63 -1.26 19.77 -3.30
N GLU A 64 -1.61 19.98 -4.55
CA GLU A 64 -2.06 18.90 -5.44
C GLU A 64 -0.91 18.01 -5.87
N SER A 65 -1.23 16.81 -6.34
CA SER A 65 -0.24 15.90 -6.91
C SER A 65 0.43 16.49 -8.15
N PRO A 66 1.74 16.29 -8.34
CA PRO A 66 2.42 16.66 -9.59
C PRO A 66 1.78 16.04 -10.84
N LEU A 67 1.15 14.87 -10.71
CA LEU A 67 0.40 14.21 -11.79
C LEU A 67 -0.77 15.07 -12.30
N ALA A 68 -1.36 15.91 -11.46
CA ALA A 68 -2.48 16.78 -11.84
C ALA A 68 -2.15 17.76 -12.97
N LYS A 69 -0.85 18.11 -13.13
CA LYS A 69 -0.37 18.98 -14.23
C LYS A 69 -0.28 18.26 -15.58
N ILE A 70 -0.30 16.92 -15.61
CA ILE A 70 -0.11 16.13 -16.84
C ILE A 70 -1.49 15.85 -17.45
N THR A 71 -2.02 16.85 -18.14
CA THR A 71 -3.40 16.84 -18.66
C THR A 71 -3.71 15.66 -19.58
N ASP A 72 -2.75 15.22 -20.37
CA ASP A 72 -2.92 14.11 -21.31
C ASP A 72 -3.08 12.76 -20.59
N TRP A 73 -2.45 12.61 -19.43
CA TRP A 73 -2.62 11.43 -18.59
C TRP A 73 -3.87 11.51 -17.71
N VAL A 74 -4.18 12.71 -17.20
CA VAL A 74 -5.32 12.93 -16.29
C VAL A 74 -6.66 12.80 -17.00
N ASN A 75 -6.78 13.42 -18.20
CA ASN A 75 -8.05 13.45 -18.90
C ASN A 75 -8.32 12.12 -19.59
N CYS A 76 -9.48 11.55 -19.34
CA CYS A 76 -9.89 10.27 -19.90
C CYS A 76 -11.40 10.24 -20.17
N LYS A 77 -11.89 9.12 -20.66
CA LYS A 77 -13.32 8.87 -20.81
C LYS A 77 -13.84 8.06 -19.64
N CYS A 78 -15.04 8.36 -19.20
CA CYS A 78 -15.72 7.57 -18.19
C CYS A 78 -16.04 6.16 -18.73
N PRO A 79 -15.63 5.09 -18.06
CA PRO A 79 -15.92 3.72 -18.53
C PRO A 79 -17.42 3.38 -18.52
N LYS A 80 -18.20 4.10 -17.75
CA LYS A 80 -19.65 3.85 -17.61
C LYS A 80 -20.50 4.60 -18.61
N CYS A 81 -20.25 5.90 -18.84
CA CYS A 81 -21.09 6.74 -19.69
C CYS A 81 -20.38 7.28 -20.94
N GLY A 82 -19.07 7.06 -21.10
CA GLY A 82 -18.27 7.57 -22.21
C GLY A 82 -18.00 9.08 -22.18
N GLY A 83 -18.55 9.81 -21.20
CA GLY A 83 -18.34 11.24 -21.04
C GLY A 83 -16.94 11.61 -20.57
N SER A 84 -16.65 12.91 -20.53
CA SER A 84 -15.38 13.42 -20.00
C SER A 84 -15.21 13.05 -18.52
N ALA A 85 -14.01 12.60 -18.17
CA ALA A 85 -13.66 12.19 -16.82
C ALA A 85 -12.18 12.46 -16.54
N LYS A 86 -11.76 12.32 -15.28
CA LYS A 86 -10.39 12.55 -14.84
C LYS A 86 -9.90 11.36 -14.04
N ARG A 87 -8.67 10.91 -14.29
CA ARG A 87 -7.99 9.93 -13.44
C ARG A 87 -7.66 10.53 -12.08
N GLU A 88 -7.66 9.68 -11.05
CA GLU A 88 -7.10 10.04 -9.75
C GLU A 88 -5.61 10.37 -9.90
N THR A 89 -5.19 11.47 -9.30
CA THR A 89 -3.81 11.97 -9.43
C THR A 89 -2.95 11.68 -8.21
N ASP A 90 -3.55 11.25 -7.12
CA ASP A 90 -2.81 10.78 -5.96
C ASP A 90 -2.22 9.40 -6.22
N THR A 91 -1.10 9.10 -5.58
CA THR A 91 -0.49 7.77 -5.59
C THR A 91 -0.64 7.09 -4.24
N MET A 92 -0.54 5.77 -4.23
CA MET A 92 -0.59 5.00 -3.00
C MET A 92 0.70 5.16 -2.18
N PRO A 93 0.65 5.04 -0.84
CA PRO A 93 1.84 5.05 0.01
C PRO A 93 2.75 3.84 -0.27
N ASN A 94 4.04 3.96 0.03
CA ASN A 94 5.05 2.93 -0.19
C ASN A 94 4.64 1.53 0.29
N TRP A 95 3.85 1.45 1.37
CA TRP A 95 3.44 0.17 1.95
C TRP A 95 2.24 -0.48 1.26
N ALA A 96 1.66 0.13 0.25
CA ALA A 96 0.62 -0.52 -0.54
C ALA A 96 1.21 -1.71 -1.32
N GLY A 97 2.22 -1.49 -2.15
CA GLY A 97 2.91 -2.55 -2.88
C GLY A 97 3.62 -3.54 -1.98
N SER A 98 4.34 -3.07 -0.95
CA SER A 98 5.04 -3.95 -0.02
C SER A 98 4.12 -4.76 0.91
N SER A 99 2.82 -4.51 0.89
CA SER A 99 1.86 -5.22 1.74
C SER A 99 1.54 -6.64 1.28
N TRP A 100 1.94 -7.04 0.09
CA TRP A 100 1.59 -8.34 -0.48
C TRP A 100 2.73 -9.07 -1.19
N TYR A 101 3.98 -8.55 -1.18
CA TYR A 101 5.13 -9.15 -1.87
C TYR A 101 5.37 -10.61 -1.52
N PHE A 102 5.18 -10.99 -0.26
CA PHE A 102 5.38 -12.36 0.22
C PHE A 102 4.39 -13.35 -0.40
N LEU A 103 3.20 -12.92 -0.78
CA LEU A 103 2.25 -13.72 -1.56
C LEU A 103 2.76 -13.91 -2.99
N ARG A 104 3.19 -12.82 -3.64
CA ARG A 104 3.71 -12.86 -5.01
C ARG A 104 4.98 -13.73 -5.13
N PHE A 105 5.82 -13.76 -4.12
CA PHE A 105 7.02 -14.61 -4.10
C PHE A 105 6.71 -16.10 -4.18
N MET A 106 5.54 -16.53 -3.74
CA MET A 106 5.14 -17.94 -3.83
C MET A 106 4.88 -18.39 -5.27
N ASP A 107 4.59 -17.43 -6.18
CA ASP A 107 4.26 -17.70 -7.58
C ASP A 107 4.63 -16.52 -8.47
N ALA A 108 5.91 -16.17 -8.50
CA ALA A 108 6.43 -14.93 -9.08
C ALA A 108 6.27 -14.82 -10.61
N HIS A 109 6.13 -15.94 -11.30
CA HIS A 109 6.04 -16.00 -12.77
C HIS A 109 4.61 -16.21 -13.30
N ASN A 110 3.62 -16.13 -12.45
CA ASN A 110 2.23 -16.28 -12.84
C ASN A 110 1.69 -14.99 -13.47
N ASP A 111 1.30 -15.05 -14.73
CA ASP A 111 0.76 -13.91 -15.46
C ASP A 111 -0.79 -13.86 -15.45
N SER A 112 -1.44 -14.87 -14.91
CA SER A 112 -2.90 -14.98 -14.87
C SER A 112 -3.55 -14.51 -13.57
N CYS A 113 -2.81 -14.58 -12.46
CA CYS A 113 -3.27 -14.10 -11.16
C CYS A 113 -2.09 -13.63 -10.29
N PHE A 114 -2.36 -12.98 -9.18
CA PHE A 114 -1.29 -12.44 -8.31
C PHE A 114 -0.47 -13.54 -7.61
N ALA A 115 -1.06 -14.70 -7.35
CA ALA A 115 -0.43 -15.95 -6.95
C ALA A 115 -1.47 -17.08 -7.00
N ASP A 116 -1.05 -18.27 -7.42
CA ASP A 116 -1.91 -19.45 -7.44
C ASP A 116 -2.34 -19.86 -6.03
N PHE A 117 -3.61 -20.23 -5.87
CA PHE A 117 -4.19 -20.54 -4.57
C PHE A 117 -3.61 -21.83 -3.94
N ASP A 118 -3.28 -22.82 -4.75
CA ASP A 118 -2.67 -24.06 -4.26
C ASP A 118 -1.19 -23.86 -3.93
N ALA A 119 -0.48 -23.00 -4.69
CA ALA A 119 0.87 -22.57 -4.31
C ALA A 119 0.85 -21.86 -2.95
N MET A 120 -0.09 -20.95 -2.71
CA MET A 120 -0.24 -20.29 -1.42
C MET A 120 -0.59 -21.25 -0.28
N LYS A 121 -1.38 -22.29 -0.53
CA LYS A 121 -1.65 -23.36 0.45
C LYS A 121 -0.40 -24.19 0.74
N TYR A 122 0.38 -24.52 -0.29
CA TYR A 122 1.61 -25.31 -0.15
C TYR A 122 2.68 -24.58 0.65
N TRP A 123 3.01 -23.36 0.27
CA TRP A 123 4.01 -22.51 0.96
C TRP A 123 3.50 -22.01 2.32
N ASN A 124 2.18 -21.89 2.47
CA ASN A 124 1.53 -21.47 3.71
C ASN A 124 1.92 -20.03 4.12
N ARG A 125 1.97 -19.78 5.42
CA ARG A 125 2.37 -18.49 6.01
C ARG A 125 3.88 -18.38 6.09
N VAL A 126 4.39 -17.17 6.15
CA VAL A 126 5.81 -16.92 6.43
C VAL A 126 6.18 -17.50 7.79
N ASP A 127 7.08 -18.46 7.83
CA ASP A 127 7.49 -19.15 9.07
C ASP A 127 8.22 -18.22 10.03
N TRP A 128 9.11 -17.41 9.49
CA TRP A 128 9.99 -16.55 10.27
C TRP A 128 10.15 -15.18 9.61
N TYR A 129 9.71 -14.15 10.30
CA TYR A 129 9.87 -12.76 9.88
C TYR A 129 10.80 -12.02 10.83
N ASN A 130 11.97 -11.65 10.35
CA ASN A 130 12.98 -10.93 11.12
C ASN A 130 13.10 -9.50 10.60
N GLY A 131 12.81 -8.52 11.44
CA GLY A 131 12.83 -7.12 11.03
C GLY A 131 12.82 -6.15 12.20
N GLY A 132 13.00 -4.86 11.88
CA GLY A 132 12.99 -3.79 12.86
C GLY A 132 11.66 -3.67 13.60
N MET A 133 11.71 -3.28 14.86
CA MET A 133 10.54 -3.11 15.71
C MET A 133 9.57 -2.05 15.19
N GLU A 134 10.07 -1.03 14.51
CA GLU A 134 9.28 0.07 13.93
C GLU A 134 8.23 -0.41 12.92
N HIS A 135 8.48 -1.54 12.24
CA HIS A 135 7.54 -2.11 11.27
C HIS A 135 6.30 -2.74 11.87
N THR A 136 6.27 -2.93 13.20
CA THR A 136 5.07 -3.46 13.89
C THR A 136 3.85 -2.58 13.66
N ALA A 137 4.03 -1.25 13.75
CA ALA A 137 2.97 -0.26 13.56
C ALA A 137 3.02 0.42 12.17
N ARG A 138 3.85 -0.09 11.25
CA ARG A 138 4.02 0.43 9.90
C ARG A 138 3.71 -0.65 8.88
N HIS A 139 4.72 -1.20 8.22
CA HIS A 139 4.56 -2.21 7.18
C HIS A 139 3.69 -3.41 7.60
N LEU A 140 3.93 -3.99 8.78
CA LEU A 140 3.20 -5.19 9.20
C LEU A 140 1.71 -4.93 9.50
N LEU A 141 1.35 -3.72 9.93
CA LEU A 141 -0.05 -3.35 10.12
C LEU A 141 -0.79 -3.36 8.78
N TYR A 142 -0.21 -2.74 7.75
CA TYR A 142 -0.80 -2.66 6.42
C TYR A 142 -0.83 -4.04 5.73
N ALA A 143 0.26 -4.79 5.81
CA ALA A 143 0.33 -6.13 5.25
C ALA A 143 -0.71 -7.07 5.88
N ARG A 144 -0.90 -6.99 7.19
CA ARG A 144 -1.93 -7.77 7.89
C ARG A 144 -3.34 -7.37 7.48
N PHE A 145 -3.60 -6.07 7.33
CA PHE A 145 -4.88 -5.57 6.82
C PHE A 145 -5.18 -6.13 5.42
N TRP A 146 -4.21 -6.07 4.49
CA TRP A 146 -4.33 -6.62 3.16
C TRP A 146 -4.64 -8.12 3.16
N VAL A 147 -3.89 -8.89 3.92
CA VAL A 147 -4.12 -10.34 4.00
C VAL A 147 -5.49 -10.66 4.57
N GLN A 148 -5.94 -9.95 5.61
CA GLN A 148 -7.27 -10.15 6.17
C GLN A 148 -8.39 -9.77 5.20
N PHE A 149 -8.21 -8.69 4.43
CA PHE A 149 -9.12 -8.31 3.37
C PHE A 149 -9.19 -9.39 2.28
N LEU A 150 -8.04 -9.81 1.75
CA LEU A 150 -7.96 -10.86 0.73
C LEU A 150 -8.54 -12.19 1.23
N TYR A 151 -8.33 -12.53 2.49
CA TYR A 151 -8.94 -13.71 3.11
C TYR A 151 -10.47 -13.61 3.16
N ASN A 152 -11.00 -12.46 3.53
CA ASN A 152 -12.45 -12.26 3.63
C ASN A 152 -13.17 -12.37 2.27
N ILE A 153 -12.47 -12.03 1.18
CA ILE A 153 -13.00 -12.20 -0.20
C ILE A 153 -12.56 -13.53 -0.85
N GLY A 154 -11.91 -14.42 -0.09
CA GLY A 154 -11.57 -15.78 -0.53
C GLY A 154 -10.36 -15.91 -1.46
N LEU A 155 -9.53 -14.90 -1.57
CA LEU A 155 -8.36 -14.90 -2.46
C LEU A 155 -7.08 -15.46 -1.85
N VAL A 156 -7.01 -15.57 -0.53
CA VAL A 156 -5.88 -16.21 0.17
C VAL A 156 -6.37 -17.25 1.18
N PRO A 157 -5.61 -18.33 1.42
CA PRO A 157 -6.06 -19.45 2.25
C PRO A 157 -5.95 -19.18 3.76
N HIS A 158 -5.19 -18.18 4.18
CA HIS A 158 -4.90 -17.93 5.58
C HIS A 158 -5.17 -16.48 5.99
N LYS A 159 -5.77 -16.31 7.17
CA LYS A 159 -6.09 -15.00 7.73
C LYS A 159 -4.87 -14.25 8.27
N GLU A 160 -3.87 -14.97 8.71
CA GLU A 160 -2.62 -14.41 9.25
C GLU A 160 -1.45 -14.75 8.31
N MET A 161 -0.58 -13.78 8.08
CA MET A 161 0.50 -13.87 7.08
C MET A 161 1.80 -14.51 7.63
N ILE A 162 2.02 -14.44 8.94
CA ILE A 162 3.29 -14.77 9.59
C ILE A 162 3.03 -15.68 10.78
N TRP A 163 3.88 -16.71 10.95
CA TRP A 163 3.88 -17.57 12.13
C TRP A 163 4.66 -16.95 13.28
N THR A 164 5.91 -16.61 13.02
CA THR A 164 6.83 -16.11 14.06
C THR A 164 7.44 -14.80 13.61
N ARG A 165 7.33 -13.80 14.46
CA ARG A 165 7.98 -12.51 14.27
C ARG A 165 9.04 -12.29 15.32
N VAL A 166 10.25 -11.95 14.87
CA VAL A 166 11.37 -11.56 15.74
C VAL A 166 11.77 -10.12 15.45
N SER A 167 11.77 -9.29 16.48
CA SER A 167 12.32 -7.96 16.40
C SER A 167 13.79 -7.99 16.81
N HIS A 168 14.67 -7.74 15.86
CA HIS A 168 16.07 -7.50 16.20
C HIS A 168 16.26 -6.08 16.74
N GLY A 169 17.31 -5.85 17.52
CA GLY A 169 17.71 -4.52 17.95
C GLY A 169 18.26 -3.68 16.80
N MET A 170 18.47 -2.39 17.05
CA MET A 170 19.14 -1.51 16.11
C MET A 170 20.64 -1.84 16.05
N VAL A 171 21.16 -2.00 14.83
CA VAL A 171 22.59 -2.20 14.61
C VAL A 171 23.26 -0.83 14.60
N CYS A 172 24.21 -0.62 15.51
CA CYS A 172 24.98 0.59 15.59
C CYS A 172 26.27 0.45 14.79
N LEU A 173 26.53 1.37 13.88
CA LEU A 173 27.75 1.38 13.06
C LEU A 173 29.05 1.52 13.88
N LEU A 174 28.98 2.07 15.09
CA LEU A 174 30.12 2.21 16.00
C LEU A 174 30.81 0.88 16.32
N TYR A 175 30.05 -0.22 16.35
CA TYR A 175 30.60 -1.55 16.69
C TYR A 175 30.98 -2.38 15.48
N THR A 176 30.50 -2.02 14.30
CA THR A 176 30.68 -2.85 13.09
C THR A 176 31.64 -2.24 12.07
N SER A 177 31.87 -0.93 12.11
CA SER A 177 32.78 -0.24 11.20
C SER A 177 33.36 1.00 11.89
N PRO A 178 34.50 0.90 12.56
CA PRO A 178 35.11 2.08 13.17
C PRO A 178 35.47 3.10 12.08
N SER A 179 34.75 4.19 12.07
CA SER A 179 35.05 5.30 11.16
C SER A 179 36.32 6.02 11.62
N PRO A 180 37.02 6.74 10.72
CA PRO A 180 38.15 7.57 11.12
C PRO A 180 37.82 8.59 12.20
N ARG A 181 36.54 8.97 12.31
CA ARG A 181 36.03 9.89 13.31
C ARG A 181 35.96 9.26 14.70
N ASP A 182 35.70 7.96 14.76
CA ASP A 182 35.62 7.22 16.03
C ASP A 182 36.98 6.95 16.65
N ARG A 183 38.06 6.96 15.84
CA ARG A 183 39.46 6.83 16.30
C ARG A 183 39.98 8.06 17.05
N SER A 184 39.32 9.20 16.89
CA SER A 184 39.70 10.45 17.57
C SER A 184 39.09 10.62 18.97
N LEU A 185 38.31 9.66 19.43
CA LEU A 185 37.63 9.67 20.72
C LEU A 185 38.16 8.57 21.69
N SER A 186 39.18 7.85 21.30
CA SER A 186 39.88 6.82 22.13
C SER A 186 41.20 7.31 22.65
#